data_47a807f6aae6fc64ed5650d0249d1199
#
_entry.id   47a807f6aae6fc64ed5650d0249d1199
#
_cell.length_a   1.000
_cell.length_b   1.000
_cell.length_c   1.000
_cell.angle_alpha   90.00
_cell.angle_beta   90.00
_cell.angle_gamma   90.00
#
_symmetry.space_group_name_H-M   'P 1'
#
loop_
_entity.id
_entity.type
_entity.pdbx_description
1 polymer ?
#
loop_
_entity_poly.entity_id
_entity_poly.type
_entity_poly.pdbx_seq_one_letter_code
_entity_poly.pdbx_strand_id
1 'polypeptide(L)'
;MDPEYKKKIPGFKSMGSWRVKEMEYTIAAISGDGIGPEIVREAKKVLDKIGQKYGHKFNYEDVLMGGISIDTYGVPLTDEALETAKKSDAVLLGAVGGNVGNSRWYDVAPNLRPEAGLLAIRKGLNLFANIRPAYLYNDLAGACPLKKEIIGDGFDMVIVRELTGGLYFGERHTETVNGVEQATDTLVYSEKEIRRVAIKAFEIAMKRKKKVTSVDKANVLDSSRLWRKVVAEVAKDYPEVTLENMLVDNCAMQLVMNPRQFDVILTENMFGD
;
A
#
# COMPACT_ATOMS: atom_id res chain seq x y z
N MET A 1 -25.24 -20.91 15.65
CA MET A 1 -25.01 -22.37 15.56
C MET A 1 -25.54 -22.99 16.83
N ASP A 2 -26.57 -23.84 16.72
CA ASP A 2 -27.34 -24.45 17.80
C ASP A 2 -26.41 -25.20 18.80
N PRO A 3 -26.53 -24.98 20.11
CA PRO A 3 -25.76 -25.69 21.13
C PRO A 3 -25.93 -27.23 21.12
N GLU A 4 -27.03 -27.73 20.63
CA GLU A 4 -27.28 -29.18 20.52
C GLU A 4 -26.52 -29.85 19.37
N TYR A 5 -26.13 -29.12 18.33
CA TYR A 5 -25.37 -29.66 17.20
C TYR A 5 -23.92 -30.01 17.58
N LYS A 6 -23.39 -29.38 18.61
CA LYS A 6 -21.99 -29.58 19.10
C LYS A 6 -21.80 -30.94 19.82
N LYS A 7 -22.86 -31.57 20.30
CA LYS A 7 -22.78 -32.85 21.04
C LYS A 7 -22.68 -34.10 20.18
N LYS A 8 -22.86 -33.99 18.85
CA LYS A 8 -22.95 -35.12 17.93
C LYS A 8 -21.71 -35.43 17.10
N ILE A 9 -20.60 -34.73 17.32
CA ILE A 9 -19.34 -34.99 16.61
C ILE A 9 -18.42 -35.82 17.50
N PRO A 10 -18.14 -37.12 17.19
CA PRO A 10 -17.19 -37.90 17.96
C PRO A 10 -15.79 -37.28 17.88
N GLY A 11 -15.20 -36.95 19.00
CA GLY A 11 -13.86 -36.40 19.09
C GLY A 11 -13.76 -34.88 19.24
N PHE A 12 -14.88 -34.17 19.36
CA PHE A 12 -14.86 -32.73 19.69
C PHE A 12 -14.44 -32.53 21.15
N LYS A 13 -13.11 -32.53 21.40
CA LYS A 13 -12.57 -31.97 22.64
C LYS A 13 -12.90 -30.49 22.62
N SER A 14 -13.56 -29.98 23.67
CA SER A 14 -13.77 -28.55 23.88
C SER A 14 -12.42 -27.87 23.67
N MET A 15 -12.28 -27.14 22.59
CA MET A 15 -11.13 -26.24 22.41
C MET A 15 -11.20 -25.30 23.61
N GLY A 16 -10.22 -25.43 24.52
CA GLY A 16 -10.06 -24.52 25.66
C GLY A 16 -10.18 -23.11 25.14
N SER A 17 -10.87 -22.28 25.88
CA SER A 17 -11.04 -20.86 25.55
C SER A 17 -9.65 -20.27 25.24
N TRP A 18 -9.38 -20.04 23.95
CA TRP A 18 -8.26 -19.21 23.58
C TRP A 18 -8.53 -17.85 24.22
N ARG A 19 -7.96 -17.62 25.40
CA ARG A 19 -7.92 -16.27 25.95
C ARG A 19 -7.04 -15.48 24.99
N VAL A 20 -7.65 -14.74 24.10
CA VAL A 20 -6.95 -13.69 23.35
C VAL A 20 -6.37 -12.78 24.41
N LYS A 21 -5.03 -12.64 24.42
CA LYS A 21 -4.36 -11.74 25.38
C LYS A 21 -4.88 -10.34 25.11
N GLU A 22 -5.46 -9.71 26.12
CA GLU A 22 -5.85 -8.31 26.02
C GLU A 22 -4.62 -7.48 25.67
N MET A 23 -4.75 -6.66 24.63
CA MET A 23 -3.68 -5.80 24.13
C MET A 23 -4.20 -4.37 24.07
N GLU A 24 -3.35 -3.43 24.42
CA GLU A 24 -3.58 -2.01 24.27
C GLU A 24 -2.70 -1.49 23.13
N TYR A 25 -3.29 -0.72 22.22
CA TYR A 25 -2.61 -0.17 21.05
C TYR A 25 -2.82 1.34 21.00
N THR A 26 -1.78 2.06 20.64
CA THR A 26 -1.83 3.49 20.31
C THR A 26 -1.81 3.66 18.80
N ILE A 27 -2.82 4.34 18.27
CA ILE A 27 -3.02 4.57 16.84
C ILE A 27 -2.89 6.07 16.55
N ALA A 28 -1.89 6.46 15.78
CA ALA A 28 -1.86 7.81 15.22
C ALA A 28 -2.95 7.94 14.17
N ALA A 29 -3.96 8.76 14.41
CA ALA A 29 -5.10 8.94 13.53
C ALA A 29 -4.92 10.20 12.69
N ILE A 30 -4.61 10.03 11.42
CA ILE A 30 -4.48 11.10 10.43
C ILE A 30 -5.77 11.16 9.63
N SER A 31 -6.70 11.98 10.02
CA SER A 31 -7.94 12.20 9.28
C SER A 31 -7.66 12.83 7.91
N GLY A 32 -6.75 13.81 7.86
CA GLY A 32 -6.36 14.49 6.64
C GLY A 32 -7.46 15.41 6.10
N ASP A 33 -7.66 15.38 4.78
CA ASP A 33 -8.43 16.37 4.02
C ASP A 33 -9.73 15.79 3.45
N GLY A 34 -10.64 16.66 3.03
CA GLY A 34 -11.85 16.31 2.28
C GLY A 34 -12.74 15.27 2.98
N ILE A 35 -12.88 14.09 2.37
CA ILE A 35 -13.66 12.96 2.91
C ILE A 35 -12.97 12.25 4.09
N GLY A 36 -11.67 12.53 4.32
CA GLY A 36 -10.85 11.85 5.29
C GLY A 36 -11.42 11.76 6.71
N PRO A 37 -11.89 12.87 7.32
CA PRO A 37 -12.50 12.84 8.65
C PRO A 37 -13.72 11.91 8.77
N GLU A 38 -14.52 11.81 7.71
CA GLU A 38 -15.70 10.94 7.69
C GLU A 38 -15.30 9.47 7.69
N ILE A 39 -14.39 9.08 6.79
CA ILE A 39 -13.96 7.68 6.68
C ILE A 39 -13.16 7.21 7.89
N VAL A 40 -12.30 8.07 8.48
CA VAL A 40 -11.55 7.73 9.69
C VAL A 40 -12.48 7.55 10.89
N ARG A 41 -13.51 8.39 11.02
CA ARG A 41 -14.53 8.22 12.06
C ARG A 41 -15.22 6.85 11.96
N GLU A 42 -15.59 6.40 10.77
CA GLU A 42 -16.22 5.09 10.59
C GLU A 42 -15.21 3.95 10.85
N ALA A 43 -13.95 4.11 10.44
CA ALA A 43 -12.90 3.14 10.75
C ALA A 43 -12.65 2.99 12.26
N LYS A 44 -12.61 4.10 13.02
CA LYS A 44 -12.51 4.07 14.50
C LYS A 44 -13.65 3.25 15.11
N LYS A 45 -14.91 3.41 14.65
CA LYS A 45 -16.05 2.61 15.15
C LYS A 45 -15.85 1.12 14.94
N VAL A 46 -15.29 0.71 13.79
CA VAL A 46 -14.99 -0.70 13.51
C VAL A 46 -13.90 -1.22 14.44
N LEU A 47 -12.82 -0.47 14.64
CA LEU A 47 -11.73 -0.82 15.56
C LEU A 47 -12.26 -0.96 17.00
N ASP A 48 -13.06 -0.02 17.47
CA ASP A 48 -13.66 -0.05 18.81
C ASP A 48 -14.55 -1.29 18.99
N LYS A 49 -15.31 -1.66 17.94
CA LYS A 49 -16.13 -2.87 17.97
C LYS A 49 -15.30 -4.15 17.98
N ILE A 50 -14.19 -4.17 17.27
CA ILE A 50 -13.21 -5.26 17.33
C ILE A 50 -12.59 -5.33 18.73
N GLY A 51 -12.22 -4.19 19.31
CA GLY A 51 -11.70 -4.10 20.67
C GLY A 51 -12.66 -4.70 21.70
N GLN A 52 -13.92 -4.29 21.66
CA GLN A 52 -14.98 -4.85 22.53
C GLN A 52 -15.15 -6.36 22.34
N LYS A 53 -15.06 -6.87 21.10
CA LYS A 53 -15.27 -8.28 20.79
C LYS A 53 -14.12 -9.18 21.23
N TYR A 54 -12.88 -8.69 21.14
CA TYR A 54 -11.68 -9.49 21.36
C TYR A 54 -10.86 -9.06 22.57
N GLY A 55 -11.33 -8.09 23.36
CA GLY A 55 -10.66 -7.62 24.57
C GLY A 55 -9.42 -6.78 24.27
N HIS A 56 -9.42 -6.01 23.18
CA HIS A 56 -8.36 -5.06 22.85
C HIS A 56 -8.82 -3.63 23.15
N LYS A 57 -7.87 -2.76 23.46
CA LYS A 57 -8.10 -1.33 23.61
C LYS A 57 -7.32 -0.55 22.57
N PHE A 58 -7.98 0.34 21.85
CA PHE A 58 -7.36 1.26 20.90
C PHE A 58 -7.44 2.68 21.44
N ASN A 59 -6.27 3.30 21.63
CA ASN A 59 -6.13 4.71 21.97
C ASN A 59 -5.77 5.47 20.70
N TYR A 60 -6.42 6.60 20.44
CA TYR A 60 -6.22 7.38 19.22
C TYR A 60 -5.53 8.69 19.57
N GLU A 61 -4.39 8.94 18.89
CA GLU A 61 -3.68 10.22 18.88
C GLU A 61 -3.98 10.92 17.57
N ASP A 62 -4.77 11.99 17.58
CA ASP A 62 -5.12 12.72 16.37
C ASP A 62 -3.93 13.55 15.89
N VAL A 63 -3.56 13.35 14.62
CA VAL A 63 -2.39 13.94 13.96
C VAL A 63 -2.83 14.69 12.71
N LEU A 64 -2.39 15.95 12.56
CA LEU A 64 -2.67 16.74 11.36
C LEU A 64 -1.62 16.49 10.29
N MET A 65 -2.07 16.22 9.07
CA MET A 65 -1.24 16.08 7.87
C MET A 65 -2.05 16.47 6.63
N GLY A 66 -1.36 16.97 5.61
CA GLY A 66 -1.95 17.38 4.36
C GLY A 66 -2.38 18.85 4.36
N GLY A 67 -3.45 19.17 3.65
CA GLY A 67 -3.98 20.52 3.52
C GLY A 67 -4.37 21.13 4.86
N ILE A 68 -5.01 20.36 5.73
CA ILE A 68 -5.37 20.83 7.09
C ILE A 68 -4.15 21.21 7.93
N SER A 69 -3.02 20.52 7.76
CA SER A 69 -1.76 20.87 8.44
C SER A 69 -1.16 22.15 7.85
N ILE A 70 -1.24 22.33 6.53
CA ILE A 70 -0.81 23.56 5.86
C ILE A 70 -1.63 24.75 6.37
N ASP A 71 -2.94 24.59 6.49
CA ASP A 71 -3.83 25.65 7.00
C ASP A 71 -3.55 26.02 8.45
N THR A 72 -3.09 25.08 9.25
CA THR A 72 -2.87 25.26 10.68
C THR A 72 -1.43 25.70 11.01
N TYR A 73 -0.44 25.11 10.33
CA TYR A 73 0.98 25.24 10.68
C TYR A 73 1.84 25.76 9.53
N GLY A 74 1.29 25.96 8.32
CA GLY A 74 2.05 26.39 7.14
C GLY A 74 2.89 25.29 6.47
N VAL A 75 2.85 24.05 7.00
CA VAL A 75 3.59 22.89 6.47
C VAL A 75 2.69 21.66 6.38
N PRO A 76 2.93 20.78 5.39
CA PRO A 76 2.06 19.61 5.17
C PRO A 76 2.21 18.49 6.23
N LEU A 77 3.29 18.48 6.99
CA LEU A 77 3.56 17.59 8.12
C LEU A 77 4.57 18.27 9.04
N THR A 78 4.27 18.35 10.33
CA THR A 78 5.20 18.86 11.35
C THR A 78 6.09 17.74 11.88
N ASP A 79 7.25 18.08 12.44
CA ASP A 79 8.15 17.11 13.09
C ASP A 79 7.46 16.44 14.28
N GLU A 80 6.65 17.18 15.05
CA GLU A 80 5.88 16.65 16.18
C GLU A 80 4.86 15.59 15.73
N ALA A 81 4.15 15.85 14.62
CA ALA A 81 3.23 14.91 14.01
C ALA A 81 3.93 13.61 13.58
N LEU A 82 5.10 13.73 12.96
CA LEU A 82 5.92 12.60 12.57
C LEU A 82 6.42 11.79 13.78
N GLU A 83 6.87 12.48 14.84
CA GLU A 83 7.31 11.78 16.06
C GLU A 83 6.17 11.08 16.80
N THR A 84 4.96 11.65 16.81
CA THR A 84 3.76 10.98 17.32
C THR A 84 3.45 9.71 16.52
N ALA A 85 3.50 9.79 15.20
CA ALA A 85 3.31 8.63 14.33
C ALA A 85 4.37 7.54 14.56
N LYS A 86 5.64 7.89 14.78
CA LYS A 86 6.74 6.95 15.09
C LYS A 86 6.56 6.23 16.42
N LYS A 87 5.97 6.89 17.41
CA LYS A 87 5.74 6.32 18.76
C LYS A 87 4.49 5.44 18.82
N SER A 88 3.61 5.54 17.84
CA SER A 88 2.37 4.77 17.77
C SER A 88 2.61 3.37 17.23
N ASP A 89 1.77 2.41 17.61
CA ASP A 89 1.82 1.02 17.10
C ASP A 89 1.42 0.93 15.63
N ALA A 90 0.52 1.84 15.19
CA ALA A 90 0.10 1.94 13.80
C ALA A 90 -0.38 3.36 13.47
N VAL A 91 -0.47 3.64 12.17
CA VAL A 91 -1.06 4.88 11.65
C VAL A 91 -2.32 4.53 10.87
N LEU A 92 -3.43 5.16 11.24
CA LEU A 92 -4.69 5.12 10.49
C LEU A 92 -4.78 6.39 9.64
N LEU A 93 -4.66 6.25 8.33
CA LEU A 93 -4.69 7.36 7.38
C LEU A 93 -6.02 7.42 6.64
N GLY A 94 -6.64 8.60 6.63
CA GLY A 94 -7.83 8.92 5.85
C GLY A 94 -7.50 9.32 4.40
N ALA A 95 -7.66 10.59 4.07
CA ALA A 95 -7.37 11.13 2.75
C ALA A 95 -6.51 12.39 2.85
N VAL A 96 -5.64 12.61 1.87
CA VAL A 96 -4.73 13.76 1.82
C VAL A 96 -4.78 14.38 0.44
N GLY A 97 -4.84 15.73 0.41
CA GLY A 97 -4.87 16.50 -0.83
C GLY A 97 -6.27 16.96 -1.22
N GLY A 98 -6.35 17.58 -2.38
CA GLY A 98 -7.58 18.14 -2.93
C GLY A 98 -7.53 18.22 -4.46
N ASN A 99 -8.51 18.89 -5.07
CA ASN A 99 -8.52 19.05 -6.53
C ASN A 99 -7.40 19.99 -6.97
N VAL A 100 -6.48 19.46 -7.76
CA VAL A 100 -5.42 20.24 -8.41
C VAL A 100 -6.08 21.32 -9.29
N GLY A 101 -5.66 22.57 -9.11
CA GLY A 101 -6.21 23.72 -9.85
C GLY A 101 -7.38 24.45 -9.17
N ASN A 102 -8.01 23.87 -8.14
CA ASN A 102 -9.09 24.50 -7.39
C ASN A 102 -8.84 24.59 -5.88
N SER A 103 -7.62 24.35 -5.43
CA SER A 103 -7.25 24.40 -4.02
C SER A 103 -6.03 25.28 -3.83
N ARG A 104 -6.07 26.19 -2.85
CA ARG A 104 -4.96 27.05 -2.43
C ARG A 104 -3.69 26.26 -2.02
N TRP A 105 -3.85 25.00 -1.69
CA TRP A 105 -2.73 24.14 -1.31
C TRP A 105 -1.78 23.82 -2.47
N TYR A 106 -2.15 24.16 -3.71
CA TYR A 106 -1.32 23.95 -4.90
C TYR A 106 -0.68 25.26 -5.43
N ASP A 107 -1.05 26.41 -4.83
CA ASP A 107 -0.46 27.73 -5.14
C ASP A 107 0.88 27.96 -4.40
N VAL A 108 1.39 26.93 -3.73
CA VAL A 108 2.64 26.93 -2.97
C VAL A 108 3.72 26.10 -3.66
N ALA A 109 4.98 26.26 -3.20
CA ALA A 109 6.09 25.44 -3.68
C ALA A 109 5.79 23.92 -3.54
N PRO A 110 6.25 23.07 -4.46
CA PRO A 110 5.92 21.63 -4.47
C PRO A 110 6.22 20.90 -3.16
N ASN A 111 7.28 21.30 -2.45
CA ASN A 111 7.66 20.72 -1.15
C ASN A 111 6.73 21.11 0.01
N LEU A 112 5.82 22.04 -0.20
CA LEU A 112 4.81 22.48 0.77
C LEU A 112 3.40 21.99 0.43
N ARG A 113 3.23 21.24 -0.66
CA ARG A 113 1.93 20.67 -1.05
C ARG A 113 1.54 19.49 -0.16
N PRO A 114 0.26 19.12 -0.08
CA PRO A 114 -0.21 18.00 0.74
C PRO A 114 0.52 16.68 0.48
N GLU A 115 0.85 16.39 -0.77
CA GLU A 115 1.57 15.17 -1.20
C GLU A 115 2.98 15.09 -0.61
N ALA A 116 3.63 16.23 -0.37
CA ALA A 116 4.95 16.26 0.28
C ALA A 116 4.86 15.71 1.71
N GLY A 117 3.78 15.99 2.44
CA GLY A 117 3.50 15.41 3.76
C GLY A 117 3.35 13.90 3.70
N LEU A 118 2.63 13.39 2.68
CA LEU A 118 2.46 11.96 2.47
C LEU A 118 3.79 11.24 2.15
N LEU A 119 4.63 11.84 1.33
CA LEU A 119 5.97 11.29 1.04
C LEU A 119 6.88 11.35 2.27
N ALA A 120 6.81 12.45 3.04
CA ALA A 120 7.61 12.62 4.25
C ALA A 120 7.27 11.59 5.32
N ILE A 121 5.97 11.32 5.59
CA ILE A 121 5.59 10.32 6.60
C ILE A 121 5.96 8.90 6.15
N ARG A 122 5.80 8.56 4.87
CA ARG A 122 6.22 7.26 4.31
C ARG A 122 7.72 7.03 4.51
N LYS A 123 8.54 8.04 4.20
CA LYS A 123 9.99 8.00 4.40
C LYS A 123 10.34 7.95 5.90
N GLY A 124 9.73 8.80 6.71
CA GLY A 124 10.00 8.91 8.15
C GLY A 124 9.66 7.65 8.94
N LEU A 125 8.63 6.92 8.54
CA LEU A 125 8.22 5.63 9.11
C LEU A 125 8.85 4.42 8.38
N ASN A 126 9.66 4.63 7.35
CA ASN A 126 10.26 3.57 6.53
C ASN A 126 9.23 2.59 5.97
N LEU A 127 8.11 3.09 5.45
CA LEU A 127 7.01 2.30 4.87
C LEU A 127 7.37 1.91 3.43
N PHE A 128 8.12 0.84 3.27
CA PHE A 128 8.74 0.44 2.00
C PHE A 128 7.86 -0.39 1.07
N ALA A 129 6.78 -0.96 1.58
CA ALA A 129 5.89 -1.81 0.79
C ALA A 129 4.42 -1.36 0.93
N ASN A 130 3.80 -1.03 -0.18
CA ASN A 130 2.36 -0.76 -0.26
C ASN A 130 1.64 -2.03 -0.73
N ILE A 131 0.82 -2.59 0.14
CA ILE A 131 0.07 -3.81 -0.11
C ILE A 131 -1.33 -3.45 -0.57
N ARG A 132 -1.64 -3.73 -1.84
CA ARG A 132 -2.92 -3.39 -2.48
C ARG A 132 -3.66 -4.66 -2.91
N PRO A 133 -4.58 -5.19 -2.09
CA PRO A 133 -5.44 -6.29 -2.54
C PRO A 133 -6.47 -5.78 -3.56
N ALA A 134 -6.66 -6.55 -4.64
CA ALA A 134 -7.71 -6.37 -5.62
C ALA A 134 -8.53 -7.65 -5.70
N TYR A 135 -9.69 -7.61 -5.08
CA TYR A 135 -10.62 -8.74 -5.00
C TYR A 135 -11.99 -8.34 -5.57
N LEU A 136 -12.49 -9.12 -6.50
CA LEU A 136 -13.83 -8.93 -7.04
C LEU A 136 -14.84 -9.78 -6.25
N TYR A 137 -15.65 -9.12 -5.44
CA TYR A 137 -16.77 -9.76 -4.73
C TYR A 137 -17.89 -10.10 -5.73
N ASN A 138 -18.46 -11.30 -5.63
CA ASN A 138 -19.53 -11.75 -6.53
C ASN A 138 -20.71 -10.79 -6.56
N ASP A 139 -21.12 -10.25 -5.40
CA ASP A 139 -22.22 -9.29 -5.29
C ASP A 139 -21.92 -7.95 -5.99
N LEU A 140 -20.66 -7.65 -6.25
CA LEU A 140 -20.19 -6.44 -6.93
C LEU A 140 -19.76 -6.70 -8.39
N ALA A 141 -19.88 -7.93 -8.88
CA ALA A 141 -19.47 -8.27 -10.25
C ALA A 141 -20.19 -7.44 -11.32
N GLY A 142 -21.44 -7.04 -11.06
CA GLY A 142 -22.21 -6.16 -11.95
C GLY A 142 -21.67 -4.73 -12.07
N ALA A 143 -20.86 -4.26 -11.11
CA ALA A 143 -20.20 -2.94 -11.14
C ALA A 143 -18.80 -3.01 -11.80
N CYS A 144 -18.28 -4.19 -12.09
CA CYS A 144 -16.99 -4.34 -12.75
C CYS A 144 -17.11 -3.95 -14.24
N PRO A 145 -16.23 -3.07 -14.75
CA PRO A 145 -16.28 -2.62 -16.15
C PRO A 145 -15.80 -3.68 -17.14
N LEU A 146 -15.17 -4.76 -16.66
CA LEU A 146 -14.69 -5.84 -17.50
C LEU A 146 -15.83 -6.78 -17.90
N LYS A 147 -15.73 -7.36 -19.11
CA LYS A 147 -16.71 -8.34 -19.60
C LYS A 147 -16.78 -9.57 -18.72
N LYS A 148 -17.96 -10.18 -18.64
CA LYS A 148 -18.22 -11.37 -17.82
C LYS A 148 -17.30 -12.55 -18.18
N GLU A 149 -16.98 -12.73 -19.45
CA GLU A 149 -16.06 -13.76 -19.93
C GLU A 149 -14.62 -13.58 -19.40
N ILE A 150 -14.21 -12.34 -19.17
CA ILE A 150 -12.90 -11.99 -18.63
C ILE A 150 -12.85 -12.21 -17.12
N ILE A 151 -13.85 -11.74 -16.41
CA ILE A 151 -13.89 -11.85 -14.95
C ILE A 151 -14.21 -13.28 -14.48
N GLY A 152 -14.98 -14.06 -15.26
CA GLY A 152 -15.41 -15.41 -14.88
C GLY A 152 -16.07 -15.43 -13.50
N ASP A 153 -15.53 -16.28 -12.61
CA ASP A 153 -15.96 -16.38 -11.21
C ASP A 153 -15.28 -15.34 -10.27
N GLY A 154 -14.71 -14.28 -10.86
CA GLY A 154 -14.00 -13.25 -10.13
C GLY A 154 -12.48 -13.39 -10.19
N PHE A 155 -11.79 -12.45 -9.56
CA PHE A 155 -10.34 -12.50 -9.40
C PHE A 155 -9.95 -12.07 -7.97
N ASP A 156 -8.80 -12.58 -7.53
CA ASP A 156 -8.17 -12.27 -6.26
C ASP A 156 -6.66 -12.17 -6.47
N MET A 157 -6.14 -10.95 -6.41
CA MET A 157 -4.72 -10.65 -6.54
C MET A 157 -4.27 -9.62 -5.52
N VAL A 158 -2.96 -9.56 -5.27
CA VAL A 158 -2.33 -8.56 -4.41
C VAL A 158 -1.20 -7.89 -5.16
N ILE A 159 -1.23 -6.57 -5.23
CA ILE A 159 -0.12 -5.77 -5.75
C ILE A 159 0.77 -5.35 -4.58
N VAL A 160 2.04 -5.74 -4.62
CA VAL A 160 3.10 -5.34 -3.70
C VAL A 160 3.95 -4.30 -4.41
N ARG A 161 3.69 -3.03 -4.11
CA ARG A 161 4.36 -1.87 -4.67
C ARG A 161 5.50 -1.43 -3.76
N GLU A 162 6.71 -1.29 -4.27
CA GLU A 162 7.76 -0.56 -3.57
C GLU A 162 7.30 0.89 -3.34
N LEU A 163 7.62 1.50 -2.19
CA LEU A 163 6.95 2.74 -1.79
C LEU A 163 7.90 3.88 -1.42
N THR A 164 9.20 3.65 -1.24
CA THR A 164 10.16 4.65 -0.72
C THR A 164 11.39 4.85 -1.59
N GLY A 165 11.42 4.26 -2.78
CA GLY A 165 12.45 4.43 -3.80
C GLY A 165 11.91 4.93 -5.14
N GLY A 166 12.76 4.85 -6.13
CA GLY A 166 12.43 5.15 -7.52
C GLY A 166 12.25 6.64 -7.81
N LEU A 167 11.45 6.93 -8.83
CA LEU A 167 11.29 8.27 -9.40
C LEU A 167 10.77 9.32 -8.40
N TYR A 168 9.87 8.92 -7.50
CA TYR A 168 9.24 9.85 -6.55
C TYR A 168 10.17 10.32 -5.43
N PHE A 169 11.29 9.64 -5.22
CA PHE A 169 12.27 9.95 -4.17
C PHE A 169 13.66 10.32 -4.72
N GLY A 170 13.83 10.29 -6.04
CA GLY A 170 15.04 10.71 -6.73
C GLY A 170 15.21 12.24 -6.75
N GLU A 171 16.39 12.66 -7.13
CA GLU A 171 16.67 14.07 -7.37
C GLU A 171 15.86 14.59 -8.54
N ARG A 172 15.37 15.82 -8.40
CA ARG A 172 14.60 16.50 -9.43
C ARG A 172 14.93 17.97 -9.47
N HIS A 173 14.97 18.54 -10.65
CA HIS A 173 15.17 19.97 -10.87
C HIS A 173 14.61 20.40 -12.22
N THR A 174 14.30 21.69 -12.31
CA THR A 174 13.99 22.36 -13.57
C THR A 174 15.01 23.47 -13.77
N GLU A 175 15.62 23.52 -14.96
CA GLU A 175 16.65 24.51 -15.31
C GLU A 175 16.47 25.02 -16.74
N THR A 176 17.08 26.17 -17.05
CA THR A 176 17.09 26.68 -18.41
C THR A 176 18.47 26.45 -19.04
N VAL A 177 18.52 25.61 -20.06
CA VAL A 177 19.73 25.28 -20.82
C VAL A 177 19.61 25.86 -22.22
N ASN A 178 20.52 26.73 -22.61
CA ASN A 178 20.54 27.39 -23.94
C ASN A 178 19.21 28.11 -24.29
N GLY A 179 18.51 28.69 -23.27
CA GLY A 179 17.26 29.39 -23.46
C GLY A 179 16.01 28.48 -23.54
N VAL A 180 16.17 27.16 -23.32
CA VAL A 180 15.10 26.16 -23.29
C VAL A 180 14.95 25.62 -21.88
N GLU A 181 13.72 25.62 -21.35
CA GLU A 181 13.41 25.01 -20.07
C GLU A 181 13.45 23.49 -20.15
N GLN A 182 14.16 22.85 -19.22
CA GLN A 182 14.29 21.41 -19.09
C GLN A 182 13.97 20.97 -17.67
N ALA A 183 13.20 19.89 -17.51
CA ALA A 183 12.91 19.27 -16.23
C ALA A 183 13.52 17.87 -16.18
N THR A 184 14.14 17.54 -15.06
CA THR A 184 14.79 16.25 -14.80
C THR A 184 14.22 15.61 -13.57
N ASP A 185 13.81 14.34 -13.70
CA ASP A 185 13.48 13.45 -12.59
C ASP A 185 14.38 12.21 -12.65
N THR A 186 15.06 11.88 -11.56
CA THR A 186 16.00 10.77 -11.51
C THR A 186 15.38 9.53 -10.87
N LEU A 187 15.42 8.40 -11.60
CA LEU A 187 14.96 7.12 -11.10
C LEU A 187 16.15 6.31 -10.54
N VAL A 188 16.13 6.05 -9.23
CA VAL A 188 17.20 5.30 -8.55
C VAL A 188 16.60 4.17 -7.73
N TYR A 189 17.18 2.97 -7.85
CA TYR A 189 16.94 1.84 -6.97
C TYR A 189 18.24 1.20 -6.52
N SER A 190 18.34 0.88 -5.24
CA SER A 190 19.39 0.06 -4.67
C SER A 190 18.96 -1.40 -4.54
N GLU A 191 19.92 -2.32 -4.52
CA GLU A 191 19.68 -3.74 -4.23
C GLU A 191 18.90 -3.94 -2.92
N LYS A 192 19.23 -3.16 -1.88
CA LYS A 192 18.61 -3.25 -0.57
C LYS A 192 17.09 -2.93 -0.62
N GLU A 193 16.71 -1.90 -1.36
CA GLU A 193 15.30 -1.50 -1.52
C GLU A 193 14.51 -2.57 -2.27
N ILE A 194 15.08 -3.09 -3.35
CA ILE A 194 14.45 -4.15 -4.15
C ILE A 194 14.29 -5.43 -3.32
N ARG A 195 15.35 -5.85 -2.63
CA ARG A 195 15.37 -7.10 -1.86
C ARG A 195 14.31 -7.11 -0.76
N ARG A 196 14.17 -6.04 0.02
CA ARG A 196 13.19 -5.99 1.12
C ARG A 196 11.74 -6.08 0.66
N VAL A 197 11.40 -5.45 -0.47
CA VAL A 197 10.04 -5.54 -1.02
C VAL A 197 9.79 -6.87 -1.72
N ALA A 198 10.80 -7.43 -2.38
CA ALA A 198 10.73 -8.76 -2.99
C ALA A 198 10.46 -9.84 -1.92
N ILE A 199 11.23 -9.87 -0.83
CA ILE A 199 11.00 -10.79 0.29
C ILE A 199 9.53 -10.71 0.75
N LYS A 200 8.99 -9.50 0.92
CA LYS A 200 7.60 -9.31 1.34
C LYS A 200 6.60 -9.88 0.33
N ALA A 201 6.84 -9.72 -0.96
CA ALA A 201 5.98 -10.29 -2.00
C ALA A 201 6.00 -11.82 -1.99
N PHE A 202 7.17 -12.44 -1.85
CA PHE A 202 7.29 -13.90 -1.76
C PHE A 202 6.67 -14.47 -0.48
N GLU A 203 6.84 -13.81 0.68
CA GLU A 203 6.15 -14.19 1.93
C GLU A 203 4.62 -14.16 1.81
N ILE A 204 4.07 -13.18 1.08
CA ILE A 204 2.65 -13.09 0.78
C ILE A 204 2.24 -14.23 -0.15
N ALA A 205 2.99 -14.48 -1.22
CA ALA A 205 2.71 -15.53 -2.19
C ALA A 205 2.71 -16.93 -1.54
N MET A 206 3.62 -17.18 -0.57
CA MET A 206 3.65 -18.45 0.19
C MET A 206 2.33 -18.76 0.92
N LYS A 207 1.57 -17.73 1.28
CA LYS A 207 0.27 -17.85 1.95
C LYS A 207 -0.91 -17.84 0.98
N ARG A 208 -0.64 -17.79 -0.33
CA ARG A 208 -1.62 -17.67 -1.42
C ARG A 208 -1.41 -18.79 -2.47
N LYS A 209 -1.53 -18.47 -3.76
CA LYS A 209 -1.42 -19.43 -4.87
C LYS A 209 0.03 -19.72 -5.30
N LYS A 210 1.02 -19.21 -4.53
CA LYS A 210 2.46 -19.43 -4.75
C LYS A 210 2.96 -18.96 -6.12
N LYS A 211 2.46 -17.82 -6.59
CA LYS A 211 2.90 -17.19 -7.83
C LYS A 211 3.24 -15.72 -7.61
N VAL A 212 4.41 -15.28 -8.07
CA VAL A 212 4.83 -13.87 -8.13
C VAL A 212 5.05 -13.49 -9.57
N THR A 213 4.37 -12.44 -10.03
CA THR A 213 4.64 -11.78 -11.31
C THR A 213 5.41 -10.49 -11.01
N SER A 214 6.71 -10.49 -11.31
CA SER A 214 7.58 -9.32 -11.18
C SER A 214 7.44 -8.41 -12.37
N VAL A 215 6.99 -7.18 -12.16
CA VAL A 215 6.68 -6.20 -13.21
C VAL A 215 7.72 -5.11 -13.24
N ASP A 216 8.31 -4.90 -14.41
CA ASP A 216 9.46 -4.01 -14.64
C ASP A 216 9.50 -3.45 -16.07
N LYS A 217 10.53 -2.66 -16.39
CA LYS A 217 10.84 -2.18 -17.76
C LYS A 217 12.28 -2.53 -18.15
N ALA A 218 12.72 -3.76 -17.88
CA ALA A 218 14.09 -4.22 -18.03
C ALA A 218 14.62 -4.19 -19.47
N ASN A 219 13.73 -4.15 -20.48
CA ASN A 219 14.12 -3.97 -21.87
C ASN A 219 14.70 -2.58 -22.16
N VAL A 220 14.47 -1.59 -21.28
CA VAL A 220 14.93 -0.19 -21.44
C VAL A 220 15.79 0.28 -20.28
N LEU A 221 15.35 0.06 -19.02
CA LEU A 221 15.90 0.71 -17.84
C LEU A 221 16.92 -0.15 -17.10
N ASP A 222 18.06 0.46 -16.70
CA ASP A 222 19.07 -0.20 -15.87
C ASP A 222 18.56 -0.54 -14.48
N SER A 223 17.77 0.36 -13.87
CA SER A 223 17.11 0.12 -12.58
C SER A 223 16.22 -1.12 -12.62
N SER A 224 15.47 -1.34 -13.69
CA SER A 224 14.63 -2.52 -13.88
C SER A 224 15.43 -3.78 -14.18
N ARG A 225 16.61 -3.68 -14.82
CA ARG A 225 17.54 -4.81 -14.97
C ARG A 225 18.11 -5.25 -13.62
N LEU A 226 18.49 -4.29 -12.76
CA LEU A 226 18.88 -4.57 -11.38
C LEU A 226 17.72 -5.18 -10.59
N TRP A 227 16.51 -4.63 -10.71
CA TRP A 227 15.29 -5.16 -10.12
C TRP A 227 15.11 -6.63 -10.44
N ARG A 228 15.11 -7.00 -11.71
CA ARG A 228 14.95 -8.38 -12.18
C ARG A 228 16.02 -9.32 -11.63
N LYS A 229 17.28 -8.87 -11.59
CA LYS A 229 18.40 -9.63 -11.02
C LYS A 229 18.16 -9.93 -9.55
N VAL A 230 17.85 -8.93 -8.75
CA VAL A 230 17.67 -9.07 -7.29
C VAL A 230 16.43 -9.91 -6.95
N VAL A 231 15.32 -9.71 -7.65
CA VAL A 231 14.11 -10.53 -7.49
C VAL A 231 14.39 -12.00 -7.80
N ALA A 232 15.15 -12.29 -8.86
CA ALA A 232 15.54 -13.65 -9.19
C ALA A 232 16.49 -14.29 -8.14
N GLU A 233 17.31 -13.50 -7.46
CA GLU A 233 18.12 -13.96 -6.33
C GLU A 233 17.24 -14.33 -5.13
N VAL A 234 16.30 -13.46 -4.76
CA VAL A 234 15.34 -13.71 -3.66
C VAL A 234 14.48 -14.95 -3.93
N ALA A 235 14.07 -15.15 -5.18
CA ALA A 235 13.25 -16.32 -5.56
C ALA A 235 13.91 -17.67 -5.20
N LYS A 236 15.23 -17.74 -5.14
CA LYS A 236 15.95 -18.98 -4.76
C LYS A 236 15.64 -19.43 -3.34
N ASP A 237 15.30 -18.49 -2.45
CA ASP A 237 14.94 -18.78 -1.06
C ASP A 237 13.48 -19.26 -0.91
N TYR A 238 12.69 -19.18 -2.00
CA TYR A 238 11.27 -19.56 -2.05
C TYR A 238 10.98 -20.56 -3.18
N PRO A 239 11.57 -21.76 -3.17
CA PRO A 239 11.48 -22.70 -4.30
C PRO A 239 10.06 -23.18 -4.62
N GLU A 240 9.12 -23.00 -3.71
CA GLU A 240 7.72 -23.35 -3.92
C GLU A 240 6.94 -22.26 -4.68
N VAL A 241 7.51 -21.06 -4.85
CA VAL A 241 6.86 -19.93 -5.51
C VAL A 241 7.33 -19.82 -6.96
N THR A 242 6.38 -19.85 -7.88
CA THR A 242 6.67 -19.60 -9.30
C THR A 242 6.91 -18.12 -9.51
N LEU A 243 8.09 -17.75 -10.04
CA LEU A 243 8.41 -16.40 -10.47
C LEU A 243 8.22 -16.25 -11.98
N GLU A 244 7.44 -15.25 -12.40
CA GLU A 244 7.32 -14.80 -13.77
C GLU A 244 7.78 -13.34 -13.87
N ASN A 245 8.47 -12.97 -14.95
CA ASN A 245 8.80 -11.57 -15.25
C ASN A 245 7.89 -11.05 -16.35
N MET A 246 7.36 -9.85 -16.17
CA MET A 246 6.48 -9.21 -17.14
C MET A 246 6.86 -7.74 -17.33
N LEU A 247 6.89 -7.25 -18.56
CA LEU A 247 7.05 -5.83 -18.83
C LEU A 247 5.78 -5.07 -18.43
N VAL A 248 5.93 -3.87 -17.89
CA VAL A 248 4.83 -3.08 -17.33
C VAL A 248 3.72 -2.79 -18.33
N ASP A 249 4.08 -2.50 -19.59
CA ASP A 249 3.11 -2.27 -20.66
C ASP A 249 2.29 -3.53 -20.97
N ASN A 250 2.92 -4.70 -21.01
CA ASN A 250 2.20 -5.97 -21.15
C ASN A 250 1.34 -6.24 -19.90
N CYS A 251 1.85 -6.00 -18.70
CA CYS A 251 1.07 -6.18 -17.47
C CYS A 251 -0.22 -5.34 -17.48
N ALA A 252 -0.14 -4.09 -17.92
CA ALA A 252 -1.30 -3.22 -18.04
C ALA A 252 -2.37 -3.81 -18.99
N MET A 253 -1.95 -4.36 -20.15
CA MET A 253 -2.86 -5.06 -21.05
C MET A 253 -3.43 -6.34 -20.43
N GLN A 254 -2.61 -7.13 -19.77
CA GLN A 254 -3.01 -8.41 -19.18
C GLN A 254 -3.97 -8.23 -17.97
N LEU A 255 -3.86 -7.13 -17.21
CA LEU A 255 -4.81 -6.80 -16.15
C LEU A 255 -6.24 -6.62 -16.67
N VAL A 256 -6.38 -6.11 -17.91
CA VAL A 256 -7.68 -5.93 -18.57
C VAL A 256 -8.12 -7.21 -19.30
N MET A 257 -7.18 -7.94 -19.94
CA MET A 257 -7.49 -9.08 -20.78
C MET A 257 -7.66 -10.39 -20.01
N ASN A 258 -6.87 -10.60 -18.96
CA ASN A 258 -6.87 -11.83 -18.15
C ASN A 258 -6.39 -11.57 -16.70
N PRO A 259 -7.15 -10.82 -15.88
CA PRO A 259 -6.76 -10.50 -14.49
C PRO A 259 -6.61 -11.75 -13.61
N ARG A 260 -7.30 -12.84 -13.93
CA ARG A 260 -7.29 -14.09 -13.16
C ARG A 260 -5.96 -14.85 -13.18
N GLN A 261 -5.06 -14.52 -14.10
CA GLN A 261 -3.72 -15.14 -14.15
C GLN A 261 -2.81 -14.70 -13.02
N PHE A 262 -3.11 -13.57 -12.37
CA PHE A 262 -2.28 -13.00 -11.32
C PHE A 262 -2.65 -13.54 -9.93
N ASP A 263 -1.62 -13.66 -9.08
CA ASP A 263 -1.74 -13.91 -7.65
C ASP A 263 -1.09 -12.77 -6.87
N VAL A 264 0.23 -12.65 -6.91
CA VAL A 264 0.98 -11.52 -6.35
C VAL A 264 1.72 -10.81 -7.48
N ILE A 265 1.46 -9.52 -7.64
CA ILE A 265 2.20 -8.64 -8.54
C ILE A 265 3.21 -7.86 -7.70
N LEU A 266 4.49 -8.02 -7.99
CA LEU A 266 5.59 -7.27 -7.38
C LEU A 266 6.07 -6.20 -8.36
N THR A 267 6.14 -4.94 -7.94
CA THR A 267 6.47 -3.85 -8.87
C THR A 267 7.15 -2.66 -8.21
N GLU A 268 7.88 -1.91 -9.02
CA GLU A 268 8.49 -0.63 -8.69
C GLU A 268 7.45 0.41 -8.27
N ASN A 269 7.90 1.51 -7.67
CA ASN A 269 7.02 2.55 -7.12
C ASN A 269 6.12 3.18 -8.18
N MET A 270 6.70 3.74 -9.24
CA MET A 270 5.94 4.41 -10.30
C MET A 270 5.01 3.47 -11.05
N PHE A 271 5.49 2.27 -11.39
CA PHE A 271 4.68 1.30 -12.13
C PHE A 271 3.57 0.67 -11.30
N GLY A 272 3.71 0.66 -9.98
CA GLY A 272 2.71 0.12 -9.05
C GLY A 272 1.64 1.13 -8.63
N ASP A 273 1.74 2.35 -9.07
CA ASP A 273 0.75 3.39 -8.78
C ASP A 273 -0.47 3.28 -9.75
#